data_4928c10aaa53f75b19998e4e73171b1c
#
_entry.id   4928c10aaa53f75b19998e4e73171b1c
#
_cell.length_a   1.000
_cell.length_b   1.000
_cell.length_c   1.000
_cell.angle_alpha   90.00
_cell.angle_beta   90.00
_cell.angle_gamma   90.00
#
_symmetry.space_group_name_H-M   'P 1'
#
loop_
_entity.id
_entity.type
_entity.pdbx_description
1 polymer ?
#
loop_
_entity_poly.entity_id
_entity_poly.type
_entity_poly.pdbx_seq_one_letter_code
_entity_poly.pdbx_strand_id
1 'polypeptide(L)'
;GQYIIKRINLKDKKKLSFLDAEEIGKQIVELFKNNEFDKCFIFYNKFKNVISQIPQQQQVIPAKVENKNKKDEEVSSYEFEPDEDEILDDLLPKNISTQIFKAFLENSASEQGSRMTAMDNATRNAGDLVDKLTINYNRSRQAAITKELIEIISGAESL
;
A
#
# COMPACT_ATOMS: atom_id res chain seq x y z
N GLY A 1 5.81 -3.19 23.08
CA GLY A 1 4.78 -4.16 23.00
C GLY A 1 3.61 -4.08 23.95
N GLN A 2 3.57 -3.16 24.92
CA GLN A 2 2.53 -3.14 25.98
C GLN A 2 1.13 -2.70 25.51
N TYR A 3 1.01 -2.13 24.29
CA TYR A 3 -0.24 -1.54 23.79
C TYR A 3 -0.85 -2.30 22.61
N ILE A 4 -0.30 -3.47 22.24
CA ILE A 4 -0.86 -4.29 21.16
C ILE A 4 -1.84 -5.29 21.76
N ILE A 5 -3.14 -5.08 21.52
CA ILE A 5 -4.20 -5.98 21.99
C ILE A 5 -4.21 -7.26 21.15
N LYS A 6 -4.15 -7.12 19.82
CA LYS A 6 -4.19 -8.27 18.90
C LYS A 6 -3.36 -8.01 17.65
N ARG A 7 -2.74 -9.07 17.13
CA ARG A 7 -2.04 -9.05 15.85
C ARG A 7 -2.69 -10.06 14.90
N ILE A 8 -3.15 -9.58 13.76
CA ILE A 8 -3.75 -10.41 12.71
C ILE A 8 -2.73 -10.54 11.57
N ASN A 9 -2.33 -11.77 11.25
CA ASN A 9 -1.39 -12.02 10.16
C ASN A 9 -2.16 -12.33 8.88
N LEU A 10 -2.08 -11.43 7.91
CA LEU A 10 -2.73 -11.56 6.60
C LEU A 10 -1.74 -11.96 5.49
N LYS A 11 -0.45 -12.20 5.82
CA LYS A 11 0.61 -12.49 4.83
C LYS A 11 0.40 -13.78 4.05
N ASP A 12 -0.25 -14.75 4.66
CA ASP A 12 -0.49 -16.06 4.05
C ASP A 12 -1.67 -16.06 3.07
N LYS A 13 -2.46 -15.00 3.07
CA LYS A 13 -3.60 -14.82 2.17
C LYS A 13 -3.19 -14.13 0.89
N LYS A 14 -3.24 -14.84 -0.24
CA LYS A 14 -2.92 -14.29 -1.58
C LYS A 14 -3.83 -13.15 -2.01
N LYS A 15 -5.06 -13.11 -1.53
CA LYS A 15 -6.05 -12.05 -1.77
C LYS A 15 -6.79 -11.75 -0.48
N LEU A 16 -6.88 -10.49 -0.13
CA LEU A 16 -7.75 -10.01 0.95
C LEU A 16 -9.20 -10.01 0.46
N SER A 17 -10.07 -10.63 1.23
CA SER A 17 -11.51 -10.70 0.96
C SER A 17 -12.30 -9.75 1.87
N PHE A 18 -13.53 -9.46 1.50
CA PHE A 18 -14.43 -8.71 2.38
C PHE A 18 -14.68 -9.44 3.70
N LEU A 19 -14.71 -10.78 3.70
CA LEU A 19 -14.87 -11.58 4.91
C LEU A 19 -13.78 -11.33 5.95
N ASP A 20 -12.53 -11.09 5.51
CA ASP A 20 -11.42 -10.75 6.42
C ASP A 20 -11.65 -9.40 7.09
N ALA A 21 -12.16 -8.43 6.36
CA ALA A 21 -12.51 -7.12 6.89
C ALA A 21 -13.73 -7.18 7.82
N GLU A 22 -14.70 -8.01 7.50
CA GLU A 22 -15.89 -8.24 8.33
C GLU A 22 -15.53 -8.86 9.67
N GLU A 23 -14.64 -9.85 9.69
CA GLU A 23 -14.16 -10.47 10.94
C GLU A 23 -13.48 -9.43 11.84
N ILE A 24 -12.64 -8.56 11.27
CA ILE A 24 -11.99 -7.49 12.02
C ILE A 24 -13.02 -6.44 12.47
N GLY A 25 -13.97 -6.10 11.60
CA GLY A 25 -15.05 -5.17 11.92
C GLY A 25 -15.88 -5.65 13.11
N LYS A 26 -16.26 -6.93 13.13
CA LYS A 26 -16.99 -7.55 14.26
C LYS A 26 -16.19 -7.46 15.56
N GLN A 27 -14.90 -7.74 15.54
CA GLN A 27 -14.04 -7.64 16.72
C GLN A 27 -13.96 -6.20 17.24
N ILE A 28 -13.85 -5.19 16.36
CA ILE A 28 -13.82 -3.78 16.75
C ILE A 28 -15.16 -3.38 17.40
N VAL A 29 -16.28 -3.81 16.83
CA VAL A 29 -17.61 -3.52 17.39
C VAL A 29 -17.79 -4.18 18.76
N GLU A 30 -17.30 -5.41 18.93
CA GLU A 30 -17.35 -6.13 20.20
C GLU A 30 -16.53 -5.41 21.30
N LEU A 31 -15.29 -5.00 20.99
CA LEU A 31 -14.45 -4.21 21.91
C LEU A 31 -15.10 -2.88 22.27
N PHE A 32 -15.75 -2.22 21.30
CA PHE A 32 -16.49 -0.99 21.56
C PHE A 32 -17.71 -1.20 22.46
N LYS A 33 -18.48 -2.27 22.25
CA LYS A 33 -19.61 -2.64 23.12
C LYS A 33 -19.17 -2.95 24.55
N ASN A 34 -17.96 -3.47 24.72
CA ASN A 34 -17.34 -3.73 26.03
C ASN A 34 -16.74 -2.47 26.68
N ASN A 35 -16.87 -1.29 26.06
CA ASN A 35 -16.31 -0.01 26.53
C ASN A 35 -14.78 -0.02 26.72
N GLU A 36 -14.04 -0.78 25.87
CA GLU A 36 -12.57 -0.81 25.95
C GLU A 36 -11.93 0.43 25.31
N PHE A 37 -12.63 1.15 24.45
CA PHE A 37 -12.17 2.38 23.84
C PHE A 37 -13.33 3.29 23.41
N ASP A 38 -13.07 4.61 23.30
CA ASP A 38 -14.04 5.63 22.86
C ASP A 38 -13.89 6.01 21.38
N LYS A 39 -12.69 5.86 20.84
CA LYS A 39 -12.38 6.29 19.46
C LYS A 39 -11.55 5.23 18.73
N CYS A 40 -11.92 4.96 17.49
CA CYS A 40 -11.19 4.07 16.61
C CYS A 40 -10.71 4.80 15.36
N PHE A 41 -9.43 4.64 15.03
CA PHE A 41 -8.83 5.19 13.83
C PHE A 41 -8.16 4.09 13.02
N ILE A 42 -8.28 4.18 11.68
CA ILE A 42 -7.53 3.34 10.74
C ILE A 42 -6.43 4.18 10.12
N PHE A 43 -5.21 3.64 10.10
CA PHE A 43 -4.07 4.22 9.40
C PHE A 43 -3.73 3.36 8.20
N TYR A 44 -3.70 3.94 7.02
CA TYR A 44 -3.41 3.26 5.77
C TYR A 44 -2.81 4.21 4.74
N ASN A 45 -2.21 3.67 3.68
CA ASN A 45 -1.70 4.47 2.57
C ASN A 45 -2.80 4.58 1.50
N LYS A 46 -3.29 5.80 1.29
CA LYS A 46 -4.22 6.11 0.21
C LYS A 46 -3.47 6.16 -1.11
N PHE A 47 -3.94 5.41 -2.10
CA PHE A 47 -3.39 5.43 -3.44
C PHE A 47 -3.86 6.69 -4.19
N LYS A 48 -2.93 7.56 -4.58
CA LYS A 48 -3.22 8.71 -5.42
C LYS A 48 -2.82 8.43 -6.88
N ASN A 49 -1.61 7.96 -7.08
CA ASN A 49 -1.05 7.50 -8.35
C ASN A 49 0.14 6.57 -8.08
N VAL A 50 0.73 5.99 -9.13
CA VAL A 50 1.85 5.04 -9.02
C VAL A 50 3.08 5.65 -8.31
N ILE A 51 3.28 6.97 -8.45
CA ILE A 51 4.45 7.67 -7.89
C ILE A 51 4.16 8.17 -6.47
N SER A 52 2.89 8.49 -6.15
CA SER A 52 2.52 9.16 -4.89
C SER A 52 1.47 8.38 -4.12
N GLN A 53 1.84 7.97 -2.92
CA GLN A 53 0.99 7.36 -1.91
C GLN A 53 0.96 8.28 -0.69
N ILE A 54 -0.20 8.49 -0.10
CA ILE A 54 -0.39 9.43 1.00
C ILE A 54 -0.81 8.65 2.24
N PRO A 55 0.03 8.64 3.30
CA PRO A 55 -0.40 8.12 4.60
C PRO A 55 -1.63 8.90 5.09
N GLN A 56 -2.70 8.20 5.40
CA GLN A 56 -3.95 8.78 5.85
C GLN A 56 -4.41 8.16 7.16
N GLN A 57 -4.95 9.01 8.02
CA GLN A 57 -5.67 8.63 9.22
C GLN A 57 -7.17 8.85 8.96
N GLN A 58 -7.96 7.83 9.17
CA GLN A 58 -9.43 7.90 9.06
C GLN A 58 -10.06 7.47 10.38
N GLN A 59 -10.92 8.31 10.93
CA GLN A 59 -11.72 7.95 12.09
C GLN A 59 -12.90 7.09 11.65
N VAL A 60 -13.09 5.97 12.32
CA VAL A 60 -14.18 5.00 12.05
C VAL A 60 -15.24 5.10 13.13
N ILE A 61 -14.81 5.17 14.40
CA ILE A 61 -15.71 5.32 15.55
C ILE A 61 -15.29 6.59 16.33
N PRO A 62 -16.23 7.47 16.67
CA PRO A 62 -17.60 7.58 16.13
C PRO A 62 -17.59 7.94 14.65
N ALA A 63 -18.64 7.54 13.93
CA ALA A 63 -18.81 7.89 12.53
C ALA A 63 -18.91 9.41 12.38
N LYS A 64 -18.08 10.01 11.51
CA LYS A 64 -18.21 11.42 11.17
C LYS A 64 -19.32 11.58 10.15
N VAL A 65 -20.43 12.16 10.58
CA VAL A 65 -21.46 12.62 9.68
C VAL A 65 -20.98 13.97 9.13
N GLU A 66 -20.55 14.01 7.87
CA GLU A 66 -20.33 15.28 7.18
C GLU A 66 -21.69 15.98 7.05
N ASN A 67 -21.92 16.99 7.86
CA ASN A 67 -23.04 17.90 7.66
C ASN A 67 -22.80 18.66 6.34
N LYS A 68 -23.13 18.06 5.22
CA LYS A 68 -23.29 18.77 3.96
C LYS A 68 -24.42 19.76 4.19
N ASN A 69 -24.02 21.03 4.32
CA ASN A 69 -24.84 22.22 4.33
C ASN A 69 -26.36 21.98 4.43
N LYS A 70 -26.91 22.26 5.62
CA LYS A 70 -28.35 22.47 5.83
C LYS A 70 -28.78 23.74 5.06
N LYS A 71 -28.81 23.68 3.74
CA LYS A 71 -29.55 24.58 2.91
C LYS A 71 -30.46 23.74 2.04
N ASP A 72 -31.74 23.83 2.33
CA ASP A 72 -32.87 23.37 1.51
C ASP A 72 -33.03 21.85 1.35
N GLU A 73 -32.86 21.04 2.40
CA GLU A 73 -33.56 19.76 2.42
C GLU A 73 -34.89 19.98 3.16
N GLU A 74 -35.99 20.07 2.39
CA GLU A 74 -37.30 19.68 2.88
C GLU A 74 -37.10 18.32 3.57
N VAL A 75 -37.35 18.28 4.87
CA VAL A 75 -37.30 17.04 5.66
C VAL A 75 -38.43 16.19 5.11
N SER A 76 -38.17 15.46 4.03
CA SER A 76 -39.05 14.41 3.57
C SER A 76 -39.07 13.38 4.68
N SER A 77 -40.23 13.26 5.34
CA SER A 77 -40.49 12.23 6.33
C SER A 77 -40.43 10.89 5.60
N TYR A 78 -39.30 10.19 5.71
CA TYR A 78 -39.21 8.82 5.25
C TYR A 78 -39.82 7.91 6.32
N GLU A 79 -40.71 7.03 5.89
CA GLU A 79 -41.15 5.90 6.72
C GLU A 79 -40.15 4.77 6.54
N PHE A 80 -39.62 4.25 7.67
CA PHE A 80 -38.67 3.14 7.67
C PHE A 80 -39.39 1.85 8.03
N GLU A 81 -39.07 0.78 7.31
CA GLU A 81 -39.59 -0.54 7.56
C GLU A 81 -38.43 -1.55 7.37
N PRO A 82 -37.95 -2.24 8.36
CA PRO A 82 -38.29 -2.18 9.80
C PRO A 82 -37.84 -0.91 10.51
N ASP A 83 -37.96 -0.82 11.85
CA ASP A 83 -37.63 0.35 12.66
C ASP A 83 -36.21 0.87 12.44
N GLU A 84 -36.01 2.19 12.58
CA GLU A 84 -34.70 2.86 12.36
C GLU A 84 -33.57 2.22 13.17
N ASP A 85 -33.83 1.86 14.44
CA ASP A 85 -32.80 1.28 15.32
C ASP A 85 -32.35 -0.10 14.83
N GLU A 86 -33.26 -0.92 14.33
CA GLU A 86 -32.95 -2.25 13.79
C GLU A 86 -32.12 -2.14 12.49
N ILE A 87 -32.44 -1.17 11.63
CA ILE A 87 -31.69 -0.89 10.42
C ILE A 87 -30.27 -0.43 10.76
N LEU A 88 -30.11 0.48 11.74
CA LEU A 88 -28.83 1.00 12.17
C LEU A 88 -27.95 -0.07 12.80
N ASP A 89 -28.52 -0.97 13.60
CA ASP A 89 -27.79 -2.08 14.21
C ASP A 89 -27.15 -3.03 13.16
N ASP A 90 -27.78 -3.18 12.00
CA ASP A 90 -27.22 -3.98 10.89
C ASP A 90 -26.26 -3.18 9.99
N LEU A 91 -26.55 -1.91 9.73
CA LEU A 91 -25.76 -1.09 8.81
C LEU A 91 -24.45 -0.58 9.41
N LEU A 92 -24.42 -0.24 10.72
CA LEU A 92 -23.21 0.30 11.34
C LEU A 92 -22.02 -0.68 11.32
N PRO A 93 -22.18 -1.96 11.70
CA PRO A 93 -21.11 -2.94 11.57
C PRO A 93 -20.67 -3.17 10.12
N LYS A 94 -21.62 -3.18 9.17
CA LYS A 94 -21.31 -3.31 7.74
C LYS A 94 -20.52 -2.10 7.21
N ASN A 95 -20.86 -0.90 7.65
CA ASN A 95 -20.13 0.31 7.30
C ASN A 95 -18.68 0.25 7.78
N ILE A 96 -18.46 -0.14 9.06
CA ILE A 96 -17.12 -0.32 9.62
C ILE A 96 -16.32 -1.32 8.78
N SER A 97 -16.90 -2.48 8.50
CA SER A 97 -16.26 -3.52 7.67
C SER A 97 -15.91 -3.03 6.27
N THR A 98 -16.79 -2.24 5.66
CA THR A 98 -16.58 -1.63 4.34
C THR A 98 -15.44 -0.62 4.37
N GLN A 99 -15.33 0.21 5.40
CA GLN A 99 -14.22 1.16 5.57
C GLN A 99 -12.88 0.44 5.76
N ILE A 100 -12.85 -0.65 6.53
CA ILE A 100 -11.66 -1.49 6.71
C ILE A 100 -11.27 -2.13 5.38
N PHE A 101 -12.23 -2.69 4.65
CA PHE A 101 -11.97 -3.31 3.34
C PHE A 101 -11.44 -2.30 2.33
N LYS A 102 -12.01 -1.08 2.29
CA LYS A 102 -11.50 0.02 1.48
C LYS A 102 -10.04 0.33 1.84
N ALA A 103 -9.71 0.43 3.13
CA ALA A 103 -8.34 0.69 3.58
C ALA A 103 -7.38 -0.42 3.14
N PHE A 104 -7.81 -1.69 3.17
CA PHE A 104 -7.02 -2.81 2.66
C PHE A 104 -6.71 -2.70 1.17
N LEU A 105 -7.73 -2.39 0.36
CA LEU A 105 -7.57 -2.25 -1.09
C LEU A 105 -6.66 -1.07 -1.44
N GLU A 106 -6.86 0.07 -0.80
CA GLU A 106 -6.03 1.26 -0.99
C GLU A 106 -4.57 1.02 -0.60
N ASN A 107 -4.34 0.35 0.53
CA ASN A 107 -3.00 0.02 0.99
C ASN A 107 -2.32 -1.00 0.05
N SER A 108 -3.06 -2.00 -0.43
CA SER A 108 -2.55 -2.99 -1.39
C SER A 108 -2.19 -2.33 -2.73
N ALA A 109 -3.05 -1.45 -3.24
CA ALA A 109 -2.77 -0.67 -4.45
C ALA A 109 -1.54 0.22 -4.29
N SER A 110 -1.41 0.88 -3.13
CA SER A 110 -0.25 1.72 -2.79
C SER A 110 1.04 0.92 -2.74
N GLU A 111 1.02 -0.28 -2.16
CA GLU A 111 2.17 -1.18 -2.11
C GLU A 111 2.60 -1.63 -3.51
N GLN A 112 1.65 -2.04 -4.36
CA GLN A 112 1.96 -2.44 -5.73
C GLN A 112 2.49 -1.27 -6.57
N GLY A 113 1.92 -0.07 -6.43
CA GLY A 113 2.40 1.13 -7.07
C GLY A 113 3.84 1.48 -6.67
N SER A 114 4.15 1.46 -5.38
CA SER A 114 5.52 1.69 -4.88
C SER A 114 6.50 0.63 -5.38
N ARG A 115 6.08 -0.64 -5.39
CA ARG A 115 6.89 -1.75 -5.91
C ARG A 115 7.20 -1.57 -7.40
N MET A 116 6.20 -1.19 -8.20
CA MET A 116 6.36 -0.91 -9.62
C MET A 116 7.39 0.21 -9.86
N THR A 117 7.27 1.33 -9.16
CA THR A 117 8.23 2.45 -9.26
C THR A 117 9.64 2.04 -8.84
N ALA A 118 9.77 1.28 -7.75
CA ALA A 118 11.06 0.79 -7.28
C ALA A 118 11.73 -0.15 -8.29
N MET A 119 10.96 -1.05 -8.90
CA MET A 119 11.47 -1.98 -9.91
C MET A 119 11.84 -1.28 -11.22
N ASP A 120 11.07 -0.27 -11.64
CA ASP A 120 11.41 0.55 -12.81
C ASP A 120 12.74 1.29 -12.61
N ASN A 121 12.92 1.93 -11.46
CA ASN A 121 14.18 2.57 -11.10
C ASN A 121 15.35 1.57 -11.02
N ALA A 122 15.12 0.40 -10.45
CA ALA A 122 16.15 -0.65 -10.38
C ALA A 122 16.55 -1.15 -11.77
N THR A 123 15.59 -1.34 -12.67
CA THR A 123 15.85 -1.77 -14.06
C THR A 123 16.64 -0.71 -14.82
N ARG A 124 16.31 0.56 -14.67
CA ARG A 124 17.05 1.67 -15.28
C ARG A 124 18.48 1.73 -14.77
N ASN A 125 18.66 1.69 -13.45
CA ASN A 125 20.01 1.70 -12.84
C ASN A 125 20.84 0.47 -13.26
N ALA A 126 20.21 -0.69 -13.42
CA ALA A 126 20.90 -1.89 -13.93
C ALA A 126 21.33 -1.71 -15.38
N GLY A 127 20.49 -1.11 -16.23
CA GLY A 127 20.86 -0.76 -17.62
C GLY A 127 22.10 0.13 -17.67
N ASP A 128 22.08 1.24 -16.92
CA ASP A 128 23.22 2.17 -16.84
C ASP A 128 24.52 1.48 -16.37
N LEU A 129 24.39 0.53 -15.44
CA LEU A 129 25.54 -0.23 -14.95
C LEU A 129 26.08 -1.19 -16.03
N VAL A 130 25.21 -1.87 -16.77
CA VAL A 130 25.59 -2.76 -17.86
C VAL A 130 26.34 -1.98 -18.94
N ASP A 131 25.86 -0.79 -19.31
CA ASP A 131 26.51 0.06 -20.31
C ASP A 131 27.91 0.50 -19.86
N LYS A 132 28.05 0.94 -18.61
CA LYS A 132 29.36 1.29 -18.02
C LYS A 132 30.31 0.09 -17.99
N LEU A 133 29.84 -1.09 -17.61
CA LEU A 133 30.66 -2.29 -17.59
C LEU A 133 31.06 -2.73 -18.99
N THR A 134 30.19 -2.58 -19.99
CA THR A 134 30.49 -2.88 -21.39
C THR A 134 31.60 -1.97 -21.93
N ILE A 135 31.54 -0.67 -21.65
CA ILE A 135 32.59 0.28 -22.01
C ILE A 135 33.92 -0.08 -21.34
N ASN A 136 33.92 -0.38 -20.05
CA ASN A 136 35.13 -0.77 -19.32
C ASN A 136 35.70 -2.09 -19.82
N TYR A 137 34.87 -3.06 -20.13
CA TYR A 137 35.29 -4.33 -20.72
C TYR A 137 35.98 -4.12 -22.07
N ASN A 138 35.34 -3.35 -22.97
CA ASN A 138 35.93 -3.07 -24.29
C ASN A 138 37.24 -2.33 -24.16
N ARG A 139 37.37 -1.36 -23.26
CA ARG A 139 38.62 -0.64 -23.00
C ARG A 139 39.73 -1.58 -22.47
N SER A 140 39.39 -2.43 -21.50
CA SER A 140 40.34 -3.41 -20.95
C SER A 140 40.78 -4.42 -22.00
N ARG A 141 39.85 -4.89 -22.84
CA ARG A 141 40.15 -5.80 -23.96
C ARG A 141 41.11 -5.14 -24.97
N GLN A 142 40.85 -3.89 -25.39
CA GLN A 142 41.72 -3.17 -26.28
C GLN A 142 43.11 -2.96 -25.69
N ALA A 143 43.21 -2.59 -24.41
CA ALA A 143 44.48 -2.44 -23.70
C ALA A 143 45.27 -3.76 -23.65
N ALA A 144 44.60 -4.90 -23.39
CA ALA A 144 45.22 -6.22 -23.39
C ALA A 144 45.77 -6.57 -24.78
N ILE A 145 44.97 -6.40 -25.84
CA ILE A 145 45.40 -6.64 -27.23
C ILE A 145 46.59 -5.77 -27.58
N THR A 146 46.55 -4.48 -27.24
CA THR A 146 47.64 -3.54 -27.52
C THR A 146 48.92 -3.96 -26.78
N LYS A 147 48.80 -4.38 -25.52
CA LYS A 147 49.96 -4.86 -24.76
C LYS A 147 50.58 -6.11 -25.38
N GLU A 148 49.77 -7.08 -25.78
CA GLU A 148 50.25 -8.28 -26.48
C GLU A 148 50.95 -7.95 -27.81
N LEU A 149 50.42 -7.02 -28.60
CA LEU A 149 51.05 -6.55 -29.84
C LEU A 149 52.40 -5.89 -29.57
N ILE A 150 52.50 -5.06 -28.53
CA ILE A 150 53.78 -4.41 -28.16
C ILE A 150 54.80 -5.47 -27.73
N GLU A 151 54.40 -6.48 -26.95
CA GLU A 151 55.27 -7.57 -26.51
C GLU A 151 55.80 -8.38 -27.72
N ILE A 152 54.95 -8.66 -28.71
CA ILE A 152 55.34 -9.40 -29.93
C ILE A 152 56.34 -8.55 -30.75
N ILE A 153 56.08 -7.25 -30.95
CA ILE A 153 56.94 -6.36 -31.71
C ILE A 153 58.31 -6.23 -31.00
N SER A 154 58.33 -5.98 -29.71
CA SER A 154 59.55 -5.88 -28.91
C SER A 154 60.36 -7.18 -28.91
N GLY A 155 59.69 -8.34 -28.90
CA GLY A 155 60.33 -9.65 -29.02
C GLY A 155 60.96 -9.88 -30.42
N ALA A 156 60.32 -9.36 -31.49
CA ALA A 156 60.82 -9.45 -32.84
C ALA A 156 62.04 -8.51 -33.09
N GLU A 157 62.05 -7.34 -32.44
CA GLU A 157 63.19 -6.43 -32.53
C GLU A 157 64.44 -6.86 -31.73
N SER A 158 64.26 -7.78 -30.80
CA SER A 158 65.37 -8.32 -29.96
C SER A 158 66.06 -9.54 -30.54
N LEU A 159 65.62 -10.02 -31.67
CA LEU A 159 66.25 -11.09 -32.50
C LEU A 159 67.07 -10.51 -33.62
#